data_f49ea9f699a049c2c8314cf8bd7b496e
#
_entry.id   f49ea9f699a049c2c8314cf8bd7b496e
#
_cell.length_a   1.000
_cell.length_b   1.000
_cell.length_c   1.000
_cell.angle_alpha   90.00
_cell.angle_beta   90.00
_cell.angle_gamma   90.00
#
_symmetry.space_group_name_H-M   'P 1'
#
loop_
_entity.id
_entity.type
_entity.pdbx_description
1 polymer ?
#
loop_
_entity_poly.entity_id
_entity_poly.type
_entity_poly.pdbx_seq_one_letter_code
_entity_poly.pdbx_strand_id
1 'polypeptide(L)'
;METVYEFTLPKGYVDGSGEVHRRGKMRLATAVDEISATRDPRVLSNPSYLTIVVLGKVITELEGLTMVTPNVIEKLFTADLAFLQDMYQKINDVEPPMMKVVCPH
;
A
#
# COMPACT_ATOMS: atom_id res chain seq x y z
N MET A 1 -6.41 -19.04 -4.22
CA MET A 1 -6.90 -18.39 -3.07
C MET A 1 -6.14 -17.13 -2.81
N GLU A 2 -6.84 -16.06 -2.51
CA GLU A 2 -6.17 -14.82 -2.24
C GLU A 2 -6.00 -14.61 -0.79
N THR A 3 -4.90 -14.05 -0.39
CA THR A 3 -4.66 -13.67 0.99
C THR A 3 -4.87 -12.17 1.09
N VAL A 4 -5.85 -11.79 1.87
CA VAL A 4 -6.20 -10.39 2.03
C VAL A 4 -6.19 -10.06 3.52
N TYR A 5 -5.61 -8.92 3.85
CA TYR A 5 -5.48 -8.48 5.23
C TYR A 5 -6.29 -7.21 5.46
N GLU A 6 -7.10 -7.23 6.49
CA GLU A 6 -7.93 -6.07 6.81
C GLU A 6 -7.13 -5.05 7.61
N PHE A 7 -7.44 -3.80 7.44
CA PHE A 7 -6.79 -2.75 8.21
C PHE A 7 -7.78 -1.64 8.55
N THR A 8 -7.42 -0.86 9.56
CA THR A 8 -8.18 0.32 9.92
C THR A 8 -7.20 1.49 10.00
N LEU A 9 -7.42 2.49 9.19
CA LEU A 9 -6.52 3.63 9.15
C LEU A 9 -6.63 4.45 10.44
N PRO A 10 -5.53 4.95 10.95
CA PRO A 10 -5.55 5.76 12.18
C PRO A 10 -6.41 7.01 12.06
N LYS A 11 -6.35 7.69 10.91
CA LYS A 11 -7.14 8.89 10.71
C LYS A 11 -8.23 8.70 9.67
N GLY A 12 -7.94 7.96 8.64
CA GLY A 12 -8.90 7.70 7.57
C GLY A 12 -8.78 8.65 6.40
N TYR A 13 -9.25 8.18 5.26
CA TYR A 13 -9.26 8.97 4.03
C TYR A 13 -10.53 9.82 4.01
N VAL A 14 -10.38 11.11 3.85
CA VAL A 14 -11.52 12.04 3.80
C VAL A 14 -11.77 12.35 2.34
N ASP A 15 -12.93 11.97 1.82
CA ASP A 15 -13.25 12.20 0.42
C ASP A 15 -13.79 13.60 0.18
N GLY A 16 -14.15 13.88 -1.05
CA GLY A 16 -14.60 15.22 -1.42
C GLY A 16 -15.91 15.64 -0.76
N SER A 17 -16.69 14.68 -0.26
CA SER A 17 -17.94 15.01 0.40
C SER A 17 -17.79 15.08 1.92
N GLY A 18 -16.58 14.87 2.41
CA GLY A 18 -16.33 14.95 3.84
C GLY A 18 -16.50 13.65 4.58
N GLU A 19 -16.75 12.56 3.86
CA GLU A 19 -16.88 11.26 4.50
C GLU A 19 -15.51 10.67 4.79
N VAL A 20 -15.41 9.97 5.91
CA VAL A 20 -14.15 9.38 6.33
C VAL A 20 -14.18 7.88 6.07
N HIS A 21 -13.18 7.38 5.38
CA HIS A 21 -13.09 5.96 5.04
C HIS A 21 -11.88 5.39 5.77
N ARG A 22 -12.10 4.50 6.70
CA ARG A 22 -11.03 3.97 7.54
C ARG A 22 -10.72 2.51 7.33
N ARG A 23 -11.72 1.68 7.08
CA ARG A 23 -11.52 0.25 6.95
C ARG A 23 -11.19 -0.12 5.52
N GLY A 24 -10.24 -0.99 5.35
CA GLY A 24 -9.88 -1.44 4.02
C GLY A 24 -9.24 -2.80 4.04
N LYS A 25 -8.82 -3.25 2.88
CA LYS A 25 -8.18 -4.54 2.71
C LYS A 25 -6.98 -4.40 1.81
N MET A 26 -5.93 -5.11 2.15
CA MET A 26 -4.69 -5.11 1.38
C MET A 26 -4.34 -6.55 1.03
N ARG A 27 -4.01 -6.82 -0.22
CA ARG A 27 -3.58 -8.15 -0.63
C ARG A 27 -2.06 -8.19 -0.65
N LEU A 28 -1.53 -9.40 -0.73
CA LEU A 28 -0.09 -9.53 -0.89
C LEU A 28 0.32 -8.99 -2.26
N ALA A 29 1.49 -8.43 -2.33
CA ALA A 29 2.03 -7.94 -3.59
C ALA A 29 2.70 -9.08 -4.33
N THR A 30 2.70 -9.00 -5.64
CA THR A 30 3.45 -9.94 -6.46
C THR A 30 4.61 -9.20 -7.09
N ALA A 31 5.56 -9.95 -7.67
CA ALA A 31 6.68 -9.34 -8.36
C ALA A 31 6.20 -8.43 -9.48
N VAL A 32 5.12 -8.84 -10.16
CA VAL A 32 4.57 -8.02 -11.25
C VAL A 32 4.09 -6.68 -10.74
N ASP A 33 3.51 -6.64 -9.55
CA ASP A 33 3.04 -5.38 -8.97
C ASP A 33 4.19 -4.40 -8.81
N GLU A 34 5.31 -4.88 -8.32
CA GLU A 34 6.45 -4.00 -8.09
C GLU A 34 7.14 -3.62 -9.39
N ILE A 35 7.27 -4.56 -10.31
CA ILE A 35 7.88 -4.26 -11.60
C ILE A 35 7.04 -3.25 -12.38
N SER A 36 5.74 -3.45 -12.41
CA SER A 36 4.86 -2.52 -13.12
C SER A 36 4.92 -1.15 -12.50
N ALA A 37 5.01 -1.06 -11.19
CA ALA A 37 5.07 0.23 -10.52
C ALA A 37 6.32 1.00 -10.89
N THR A 38 7.45 0.30 -11.05
CA THR A 38 8.70 0.98 -11.40
C THR A 38 8.66 1.55 -12.82
N ARG A 39 7.74 1.07 -13.64
CA ARG A 39 7.61 1.57 -15.01
C ARG A 39 6.60 2.69 -15.13
N ASP A 40 5.91 3.02 -14.05
CA ASP A 40 4.91 4.08 -14.09
C ASP A 40 5.60 5.40 -14.38
N PRO A 41 5.10 6.21 -15.32
CA PRO A 41 5.72 7.49 -15.64
C PRO A 41 5.88 8.41 -14.44
N ARG A 42 4.97 8.31 -13.47
CA ARG A 42 5.06 9.15 -12.26
C ARG A 42 6.24 8.72 -11.41
N VAL A 43 6.55 7.43 -11.39
CA VAL A 43 7.68 6.92 -10.66
C VAL A 43 8.98 7.25 -11.36
N LEU A 44 8.97 7.21 -12.69
CA LEU A 44 10.15 7.55 -13.46
C LEU A 44 10.53 9.02 -13.25
N SER A 45 9.54 9.88 -13.12
CA SER A 45 9.80 11.31 -12.85
C SER A 45 10.15 11.54 -11.38
N ASN A 46 9.59 10.74 -10.50
CA ASN A 46 9.79 10.94 -9.07
C ASN A 46 9.81 9.58 -8.37
N PRO A 47 10.99 9.02 -8.15
CA PRO A 47 11.09 7.68 -7.55
C PRO A 47 10.39 7.55 -6.20
N SER A 48 10.22 8.64 -5.48
CA SER A 48 9.51 8.58 -4.21
C SER A 48 8.06 8.19 -4.37
N TYR A 49 7.54 8.32 -5.58
CA TYR A 49 6.15 8.01 -5.85
C TYR A 49 5.90 6.50 -5.92
N LEU A 50 6.96 5.70 -5.92
CA LEU A 50 6.84 4.25 -6.03
C LEU A 50 5.91 3.66 -4.98
N THR A 51 6.05 4.08 -3.73
CA THR A 51 5.22 3.59 -2.66
C THR A 51 3.75 3.87 -2.91
N ILE A 52 3.46 5.05 -3.44
CA ILE A 52 2.09 5.46 -3.73
C ILE A 52 1.47 4.53 -4.78
N VAL A 53 2.23 4.25 -5.83
CA VAL A 53 1.73 3.42 -6.93
C VAL A 53 1.54 1.98 -6.45
N VAL A 54 2.49 1.45 -5.70
CA VAL A 54 2.41 0.09 -5.21
C VAL A 54 1.23 -0.08 -4.26
N LEU A 55 1.03 0.87 -3.34
CA LEU A 55 -0.10 0.79 -2.43
C LEU A 55 -1.42 0.87 -3.19
N GLY A 56 -1.48 1.67 -4.22
CA GLY A 56 -2.69 1.75 -5.04
C GLY A 56 -3.01 0.43 -5.73
N LYS A 57 -2.00 -0.40 -5.97
CA LYS A 57 -2.22 -1.69 -6.62
C LYS A 57 -2.67 -2.75 -5.63
N VAL A 58 -2.16 -2.73 -4.42
CA VAL A 58 -2.42 -3.80 -3.46
C VAL A 58 -3.58 -3.56 -2.52
N ILE A 59 -4.03 -2.32 -2.38
CA ILE A 59 -5.21 -2.05 -1.57
C ILE A 59 -6.42 -2.36 -2.42
N THR A 60 -7.12 -3.42 -2.09
CA THR A 60 -8.23 -3.90 -2.90
C THR A 60 -9.52 -3.20 -2.57
N GLU A 61 -9.61 -2.65 -1.37
CA GLU A 61 -10.86 -2.05 -0.95
C GLU A 61 -10.60 -1.01 0.13
N LEU A 62 -11.34 0.07 0.09
CA LEU A 62 -11.34 1.05 1.16
C LEU A 62 -12.81 1.38 1.37
N GLU A 63 -13.24 1.37 2.60
CA GLU A 63 -14.64 1.49 2.95
C GLU A 63 -15.37 2.52 2.10
N GLY A 64 -16.39 2.11 1.42
CA GLY A 64 -17.17 3.01 0.59
C GLY A 64 -16.61 3.34 -0.78
N LEU A 65 -15.37 2.94 -1.06
CA LEU A 65 -14.78 3.17 -2.36
C LEU A 65 -14.71 1.88 -3.13
N THR A 66 -15.11 1.91 -4.39
CA THR A 66 -15.06 0.72 -5.23
C THR A 66 -13.70 0.54 -5.85
N MET A 67 -12.89 1.59 -5.87
CA MET A 67 -11.59 1.51 -6.49
C MET A 67 -10.63 2.41 -5.75
N VAL A 68 -9.46 1.90 -5.46
CA VAL A 68 -8.42 2.66 -4.79
C VAL A 68 -7.32 2.93 -5.80
N THR A 69 -7.10 4.17 -6.13
CA THR A 69 -6.10 4.55 -7.13
C THR A 69 -4.96 5.27 -6.45
N PRO A 70 -3.84 5.49 -7.14
CA PRO A 70 -2.77 6.29 -6.56
C PRO A 70 -3.22 7.68 -6.11
N ASN A 71 -4.22 8.24 -6.79
CA ASN A 71 -4.73 9.55 -6.38
C ASN A 71 -5.34 9.50 -4.99
N VAL A 72 -6.01 8.42 -4.64
CA VAL A 72 -6.57 8.25 -3.31
C VAL A 72 -5.44 8.15 -2.29
N ILE A 73 -4.41 7.38 -2.62
CA ILE A 73 -3.29 7.21 -1.72
C ILE A 73 -2.57 8.53 -1.47
N GLU A 74 -2.42 9.33 -2.48
CA GLU A 74 -1.76 10.64 -2.35
C GLU A 74 -2.47 11.54 -1.37
N LYS A 75 -3.77 11.38 -1.24
CA LYS A 75 -4.57 12.26 -0.41
C LYS A 75 -4.69 11.79 1.02
N LEU A 76 -4.07 10.67 1.36
CA LEU A 76 -4.08 10.19 2.72
C LEU A 76 -3.23 11.09 3.61
N PHE A 77 -3.60 11.16 4.87
CA PHE A 77 -2.77 11.87 5.83
C PHE A 77 -1.45 11.12 5.99
N THR A 78 -0.41 11.82 6.35
CA THR A 78 0.91 11.22 6.49
C THR A 78 0.89 10.04 7.46
N ALA A 79 0.13 10.14 8.54
CA ALA A 79 0.05 9.06 9.51
C ALA A 79 -0.54 7.80 8.90
N ASP A 80 -1.53 7.95 8.04
CA ASP A 80 -2.16 6.83 7.39
C ASP A 80 -1.23 6.19 6.37
N LEU A 81 -0.51 7.01 5.64
CA LEU A 81 0.44 6.52 4.67
C LEU A 81 1.55 5.71 5.37
N ALA A 82 2.05 6.23 6.48
CA ALA A 82 3.08 5.53 7.25
C ALA A 82 2.56 4.20 7.78
N PHE A 83 1.30 4.18 8.22
CA PHE A 83 0.67 2.96 8.69
C PHE A 83 0.60 1.91 7.58
N LEU A 84 0.20 2.33 6.39
CA LEU A 84 0.07 1.41 5.26
C LEU A 84 1.43 0.92 4.77
N GLN A 85 2.44 1.77 4.80
CA GLN A 85 3.79 1.36 4.42
C GLN A 85 4.30 0.30 5.40
N ASP A 86 4.07 0.51 6.68
CA ASP A 86 4.51 -0.44 7.69
C ASP A 86 3.77 -1.77 7.52
N MET A 87 2.47 -1.71 7.27
CA MET A 87 1.68 -2.91 7.04
C MET A 87 2.15 -3.65 5.80
N TYR A 88 2.42 -2.92 4.72
CA TYR A 88 2.89 -3.51 3.48
C TYR A 88 4.20 -4.28 3.72
N GLN A 89 5.10 -3.70 4.47
CA GLN A 89 6.36 -4.36 4.77
C GLN A 89 6.11 -5.62 5.58
N LYS A 90 5.24 -5.54 6.56
CA LYS A 90 5.01 -6.68 7.44
C LYS A 90 4.35 -7.85 6.75
N ILE A 91 3.32 -7.62 5.95
CA ILE A 91 2.62 -8.73 5.33
C ILE A 91 3.36 -9.30 4.14
N ASN A 92 4.23 -8.52 3.52
CA ASN A 92 4.99 -8.99 2.36
C ASN A 92 6.40 -9.45 2.74
N ASP A 93 6.76 -9.36 4.00
CA ASP A 93 8.08 -9.73 4.45
C ASP A 93 8.18 -11.23 4.46
N VAL A 94 8.90 -11.78 3.50
CA VAL A 94 9.10 -13.20 3.45
C VAL A 94 10.36 -13.59 4.06
N GLU A 95 11.05 -12.70 4.82
CA GLU A 95 12.24 -13.02 5.35
C GLU A 95 12.22 -14.24 6.10
N PRO A 96 12.89 -15.13 5.70
CA PRO A 96 12.94 -16.37 6.37
C PRO A 96 13.64 -16.10 7.62
N PRO A 97 13.21 -16.68 8.58
CA PRO A 97 13.83 -16.48 9.83
C PRO A 97 15.27 -16.69 9.76
N MET A 98 15.80 -17.28 8.80
CA MET A 98 17.12 -17.48 8.77
C MET A 98 17.75 -16.72 7.82
N MET A 99 17.16 -16.25 7.00
CA MET A 99 17.82 -15.65 6.03
C MET A 99 18.18 -14.36 6.36
N LYS A 100 17.85 -14.00 7.12
CA LYS A 100 18.14 -12.83 7.42
C LYS A 100 19.22 -12.68 8.07
N VAL A 101 19.63 -13.20 8.13
CA VAL A 101 20.55 -13.21 8.62
C VAL A 101 21.49 -13.08 8.00
N VAL A 102 21.39 -13.18 7.58
CA VAL A 102 22.07 -12.94 7.17
C VAL A 102 22.52 -12.25 6.71
N CYS A 103 22.60 -12.32 6.81
CA CYS A 103 22.98 -11.80 6.67
C CYS A 103 23.50 -11.30 6.53
N PRO A 104 23.83 -11.46 6.54
CA PRO A 104 24.34 -11.11 6.59
C PRO A 104 24.71 -10.69 6.49
N HIS A 105 24.87 -11.21 6.68
CA HIS A 105 25.14 -10.99 6.95
C HIS A 105 25.44 -10.71 6.88
#